data_4bdf7cf5b4cb200354b1c35e10888902
#
_entry.id   4bdf7cf5b4cb200354b1c35e10888902
#
_cell.length_a   1.000
_cell.length_b   1.000
_cell.length_c   1.000
_cell.angle_alpha   90.00
_cell.angle_beta   90.00
_cell.angle_gamma   90.00
#
_symmetry.space_group_name_H-M   'P 1'
#
loop_
_entity.id
_entity.type
_entity.pdbx_description
1 polymer ?
#
loop_
_entity_poly.entity_id
_entity_poly.type
_entity_poly.pdbx_seq_one_letter_code
_entity_poly.pdbx_strand_id
1 'polypeptide(L)'
;FLPIVLAAMATMPAESASILSLDESIDVNNIIYPESFETDVKKMRENWYLTTYAVLDDNADSRPVANVSEDEYIRRLAAMPTTIEMPYNSVVRAHINMYAERKRSLVGNMLGMGLYYMPIFEEALDRYGLPLELKYLPVIESALNPTAVSRAGATGLWQFMLPTATGLGMEVNSLVDERRDPYVSSDRAAQYLKQLYGMYGDWSLAIAAYNCGPGNVNKALRRAGGGKKDFWEIYPFLPTETRGYVPAFIA
;
A
#
# COMPACT_ATOMS: atom_id res chain seq x y z
N PHE A 1 35.88 34.16 27.01
CA PHE A 1 35.13 32.92 27.28
C PHE A 1 34.20 32.64 26.12
N LEU A 2 34.66 31.79 25.18
CA LEU A 2 33.83 31.24 24.10
C LEU A 2 33.24 29.91 24.57
N PRO A 3 31.93 29.65 24.50
CA PRO A 3 31.42 28.32 24.68
C PRO A 3 31.62 27.50 23.38
N ILE A 4 32.32 26.41 23.50
CA ILE A 4 32.44 25.34 22.51
C ILE A 4 31.05 24.72 22.37
N VAL A 5 30.41 24.98 21.23
CA VAL A 5 29.20 24.23 20.83
C VAL A 5 29.71 22.87 20.32
N LEU A 6 29.64 21.86 21.17
CA LEU A 6 29.81 20.47 20.78
C LEU A 6 28.59 20.09 19.92
N ALA A 7 28.76 20.09 18.60
CA ALA A 7 27.79 19.51 17.69
C ALA A 7 27.75 18.01 17.98
N ALA A 8 26.70 17.55 18.66
CA ALA A 8 26.36 16.15 18.73
C ALA A 8 25.99 15.71 17.30
N MET A 9 26.90 15.05 16.60
CA MET A 9 26.57 14.23 15.46
C MET A 9 25.71 13.09 16.00
N ALA A 10 24.39 13.27 15.94
CA ALA A 10 23.45 12.18 16.13
C ALA A 10 23.80 11.14 15.05
N THR A 11 24.26 9.98 15.47
CA THR A 11 24.41 8.82 14.57
C THR A 11 23.03 8.50 14.06
N MET A 12 22.79 8.75 12.77
CA MET A 12 21.54 8.36 12.13
C MET A 12 21.35 6.85 12.30
N PRO A 13 20.14 6.38 12.62
CA PRO A 13 19.87 4.96 12.72
C PRO A 13 20.22 4.28 11.38
N ALA A 14 20.67 3.02 11.43
CA ALA A 14 21.11 2.27 10.25
C ALA A 14 20.04 2.20 9.13
N GLU A 15 18.76 2.27 9.50
CA GLU A 15 17.62 2.34 8.56
C GLU A 15 17.63 3.61 7.70
N SER A 16 17.91 4.77 8.29
CA SER A 16 17.98 6.02 7.52
C SER A 16 19.15 6.04 6.54
N ALA A 17 20.24 5.33 6.85
CA ALA A 17 21.38 5.19 5.94
C ALA A 17 21.04 4.30 4.73
N SER A 18 20.27 3.22 4.90
CA SER A 18 19.86 2.34 3.80
C SER A 18 18.87 3.05 2.83
N ILE A 19 17.97 3.86 3.37
CA ILE A 19 17.00 4.63 2.58
C ILE A 19 17.70 5.71 1.74
N LEU A 20 18.68 6.43 2.33
CA LEU A 20 19.43 7.46 1.62
C LEU A 20 20.32 6.88 0.51
N SER A 21 20.96 5.71 0.74
CA SER A 21 21.75 5.04 -0.29
C SER A 21 20.92 4.50 -1.45
N LEU A 22 19.63 4.23 -1.21
CA LEU A 22 18.69 3.78 -2.23
C LEU A 22 18.33 4.91 -3.20
N ASP A 23 18.17 6.14 -2.71
CA ASP A 23 17.76 7.31 -3.50
C ASP A 23 18.74 7.60 -4.66
N GLU A 24 20.05 7.34 -4.48
CA GLU A 24 21.04 7.52 -5.53
C GLU A 24 21.00 6.43 -6.63
N SER A 25 20.39 5.27 -6.35
CA SER A 25 20.41 4.11 -7.24
C SER A 25 19.09 3.85 -7.99
N ILE A 26 18.00 4.54 -7.62
CA ILE A 26 16.67 4.30 -8.20
C ILE A 26 16.41 5.25 -9.37
N ASP A 27 16.16 4.66 -10.54
CA ASP A 27 15.59 5.41 -11.66
C ASP A 27 14.09 5.65 -11.44
N VAL A 28 13.77 6.86 -10.95
CA VAL A 28 12.39 7.29 -10.69
C VAL A 28 11.51 7.32 -11.95
N ASN A 29 12.10 7.29 -13.15
CA ASN A 29 11.33 7.25 -14.40
C ASN A 29 10.79 5.84 -14.70
N ASN A 30 11.32 4.80 -14.04
CA ASN A 30 10.91 3.41 -14.21
C ASN A 30 10.10 2.86 -13.02
N ILE A 31 9.44 3.72 -12.26
CA ILE A 31 8.54 3.29 -11.17
C ILE A 31 7.30 2.65 -11.78
N ILE A 32 6.99 1.41 -11.34
CA ILE A 32 5.76 0.72 -11.69
C ILE A 32 4.72 1.00 -10.61
N TYR A 33 3.57 1.51 -11.05
CA TYR A 33 2.42 1.75 -10.19
C TYR A 33 1.51 0.52 -10.14
N PRO A 34 0.77 0.32 -9.03
CA PRO A 34 -0.24 -0.73 -8.91
C PRO A 34 -1.26 -0.71 -10.06
N GLU A 35 -1.72 -1.90 -10.51
CA GLU A 35 -2.68 -2.05 -11.61
C GLU A 35 -4.01 -1.31 -11.33
N SER A 36 -4.41 -1.19 -10.07
CA SER A 36 -5.60 -0.46 -9.66
C SER A 36 -5.61 1.02 -10.08
N PHE A 37 -4.44 1.62 -10.32
CA PHE A 37 -4.32 3.01 -10.79
C PHE A 37 -4.70 3.19 -12.26
N GLU A 38 -4.78 2.10 -13.02
CA GLU A 38 -5.31 2.09 -14.38
C GLU A 38 -6.85 1.99 -14.40
N THR A 39 -7.50 1.94 -13.23
CA THR A 39 -8.94 1.76 -13.11
C THR A 39 -9.69 2.88 -13.85
N ASP A 40 -10.58 2.49 -14.76
CA ASP A 40 -11.46 3.41 -15.47
C ASP A 40 -12.58 3.88 -14.53
N VAL A 41 -12.45 5.12 -14.06
CA VAL A 41 -13.41 5.76 -13.17
C VAL A 41 -14.82 5.81 -13.76
N LYS A 42 -14.97 5.90 -15.11
CA LYS A 42 -16.28 5.88 -15.78
C LYS A 42 -16.96 4.53 -15.62
N LYS A 43 -16.21 3.42 -15.78
CA LYS A 43 -16.75 2.07 -15.53
C LYS A 43 -17.10 1.85 -14.08
N MET A 44 -16.35 2.41 -13.14
CA MET A 44 -16.72 2.38 -11.74
C MET A 44 -18.05 3.07 -11.47
N ARG A 45 -18.35 4.16 -12.18
CA ARG A 45 -19.61 4.93 -12.06
C ARG A 45 -20.84 4.20 -12.58
N GLU A 46 -20.69 3.30 -13.52
CA GLU A 46 -21.78 2.46 -14.04
C GLU A 46 -22.31 1.48 -12.97
N ASN A 47 -21.55 1.27 -11.92
CA ASN A 47 -21.99 0.49 -10.78
C ASN A 47 -22.86 1.38 -9.86
N TRP A 48 -24.17 1.06 -9.73
CA TRP A 48 -25.15 1.76 -8.88
C TRP A 48 -24.60 2.12 -7.49
N TYR A 49 -23.80 1.26 -6.94
CA TYR A 49 -23.17 1.38 -5.64
C TYR A 49 -22.25 2.59 -5.53
N LEU A 50 -21.54 2.90 -6.60
CA LEU A 50 -20.59 4.01 -6.68
C LEU A 50 -21.27 5.35 -6.85
N THR A 51 -22.39 5.40 -7.59
CA THR A 51 -23.15 6.63 -7.80
C THR A 51 -23.82 7.14 -6.52
N THR A 52 -24.05 6.25 -5.55
CA THR A 52 -24.72 6.61 -4.29
C THR A 52 -23.75 7.21 -3.26
N TYR A 53 -22.49 6.81 -3.26
CA TYR A 53 -21.52 7.18 -2.21
C TYR A 53 -20.33 8.02 -2.71
N ALA A 54 -20.04 8.04 -4.00
CA ALA A 54 -18.91 8.79 -4.51
C ALA A 54 -19.30 10.24 -4.84
N VAL A 55 -18.65 11.19 -4.19
CA VAL A 55 -18.68 12.61 -4.62
C VAL A 55 -17.71 12.73 -5.80
N LEU A 56 -18.27 12.73 -7.02
CA LEU A 56 -17.51 12.70 -8.25
C LEU A 56 -17.20 14.13 -8.71
N ASP A 57 -15.94 14.45 -8.79
CA ASP A 57 -15.45 15.70 -9.38
C ASP A 57 -14.70 15.40 -10.68
N ASP A 58 -15.40 15.53 -11.82
CA ASP A 58 -14.84 15.25 -13.14
C ASP A 58 -13.67 16.17 -13.54
N ASN A 59 -13.54 17.30 -12.86
CA ASN A 59 -12.51 18.30 -13.14
C ASN A 59 -11.37 18.29 -12.11
N ALA A 60 -11.34 17.32 -11.18
CA ALA A 60 -10.32 17.28 -10.14
C ALA A 60 -8.91 17.22 -10.71
N ASP A 61 -8.69 16.42 -11.76
CA ASP A 61 -7.36 16.23 -12.38
C ASP A 61 -6.86 17.48 -13.13
N SER A 62 -7.77 18.40 -13.53
CA SER A 62 -7.44 19.63 -14.25
C SER A 62 -7.21 20.85 -13.33
N ARG A 63 -7.51 20.75 -12.03
CA ARG A 63 -7.30 21.83 -11.08
C ARG A 63 -5.82 22.05 -10.78
N PRO A 64 -5.39 23.31 -10.52
CA PRO A 64 -4.03 23.56 -10.06
C PRO A 64 -3.70 22.78 -8.81
N VAL A 65 -2.49 22.20 -8.77
CA VAL A 65 -1.97 21.47 -7.62
C VAL A 65 -1.30 22.45 -6.67
N ALA A 66 -1.52 22.28 -5.37
CA ALA A 66 -0.79 23.04 -4.36
C ALA A 66 0.70 22.68 -4.42
N ASN A 67 1.56 23.69 -4.45
CA ASN A 67 3.00 23.45 -4.37
C ASN A 67 3.37 23.13 -2.92
N VAL A 68 3.54 21.85 -2.62
CA VAL A 68 3.93 21.35 -1.29
C VAL A 68 5.41 21.04 -1.31
N SER A 69 6.18 21.66 -0.38
CA SER A 69 7.61 21.41 -0.27
C SER A 69 7.91 19.98 0.21
N GLU A 70 9.12 19.50 -0.09
CA GLU A 70 9.59 18.20 0.35
C GLU A 70 9.63 18.10 1.88
N ASP A 71 10.14 19.13 2.56
CA ASP A 71 10.16 19.21 4.03
C ASP A 71 8.76 19.07 4.64
N GLU A 72 7.74 19.60 3.97
CA GLU A 72 6.37 19.49 4.44
C GLU A 72 5.85 18.04 4.32
N TYR A 73 6.20 17.30 3.26
CA TYR A 73 5.86 15.88 3.16
C TYR A 73 6.57 15.05 4.22
N ILE A 74 7.86 15.27 4.43
CA ILE A 74 8.64 14.61 5.47
C ILE A 74 8.01 14.88 6.84
N ARG A 75 7.68 16.14 7.12
CA ARG A 75 7.05 16.53 8.38
C ARG A 75 5.68 15.86 8.59
N ARG A 76 4.85 15.78 7.53
CA ARG A 76 3.53 15.14 7.61
C ARG A 76 3.63 13.65 7.86
N LEU A 77 4.47 12.94 7.13
CA LEU A 77 4.70 11.50 7.33
C LEU A 77 5.23 11.23 8.74
N ALA A 78 6.22 11.99 9.21
CA ALA A 78 6.76 11.83 10.55
C ALA A 78 5.77 12.17 11.68
N ALA A 79 4.77 13.00 11.40
CA ALA A 79 3.74 13.40 12.37
C ALA A 79 2.54 12.45 12.41
N MET A 80 2.44 11.50 11.49
CA MET A 80 1.32 10.54 11.49
C MET A 80 1.46 9.57 12.67
N PRO A 81 0.39 9.38 13.48
CA PRO A 81 0.38 8.44 14.60
C PRO A 81 0.18 7.01 14.08
N THR A 82 1.16 6.47 13.36
CA THR A 82 1.10 5.14 12.76
C THR A 82 1.94 4.13 13.53
N THR A 83 1.49 2.87 13.54
CA THR A 83 2.28 1.74 14.04
C THR A 83 3.29 1.26 13.01
N ILE A 84 2.95 1.41 11.73
CA ILE A 84 3.80 1.04 10.60
C ILE A 84 4.70 2.23 10.27
N GLU A 85 5.99 1.99 10.09
CA GLU A 85 6.93 3.03 9.69
C GLU A 85 6.61 3.55 8.29
N MET A 86 6.60 4.88 8.14
CA MET A 86 6.28 5.60 6.91
C MET A 86 7.48 6.42 6.45
N PRO A 87 8.58 5.78 5.99
CA PRO A 87 9.78 6.50 5.56
C PRO A 87 9.53 7.28 4.27
N TYR A 88 10.14 8.45 4.17
CA TYR A 88 10.13 9.27 2.97
C TYR A 88 11.39 9.01 2.12
N ASN A 89 11.19 8.86 0.82
CA ASN A 89 12.26 8.81 -0.19
C ASN A 89 11.69 9.20 -1.57
N SER A 90 12.53 9.24 -2.61
CA SER A 90 12.13 9.62 -3.97
C SER A 90 11.03 8.73 -4.56
N VAL A 91 11.04 7.42 -4.23
CA VAL A 91 10.01 6.46 -4.70
C VAL A 91 8.67 6.76 -4.06
N VAL A 92 8.63 6.99 -2.75
CA VAL A 92 7.42 7.39 -2.01
C VAL A 92 6.93 8.74 -2.55
N ARG A 93 7.83 9.71 -2.79
CA ARG A 93 7.50 11.01 -3.39
C ARG A 93 6.80 10.86 -4.73
N ALA A 94 7.29 9.97 -5.60
CA ALA A 94 6.68 9.73 -6.91
C ALA A 94 5.24 9.21 -6.78
N HIS A 95 4.95 8.34 -5.80
CA HIS A 95 3.61 7.85 -5.52
C HIS A 95 2.71 8.94 -4.91
N ILE A 96 3.23 9.77 -3.99
CA ILE A 96 2.50 10.94 -3.48
C ILE A 96 2.09 11.85 -4.65
N ASN A 97 3.00 12.18 -5.56
CA ASN A 97 2.70 13.01 -6.72
C ASN A 97 1.66 12.35 -7.65
N MET A 98 1.73 11.03 -7.81
CA MET A 98 0.74 10.29 -8.59
C MET A 98 -0.67 10.44 -8.00
N TYR A 99 -0.83 10.24 -6.69
CA TYR A 99 -2.12 10.43 -6.01
C TYR A 99 -2.57 11.89 -5.99
N ALA A 100 -1.69 12.80 -5.55
CA ALA A 100 -2.05 14.20 -5.29
C ALA A 100 -2.18 15.06 -6.54
N GLU A 101 -1.55 14.66 -7.65
CA GLU A 101 -1.46 15.47 -8.85
C GLU A 101 -2.13 14.83 -10.07
N ARG A 102 -1.85 13.53 -10.33
CA ARG A 102 -2.21 12.87 -11.59
C ARG A 102 -3.51 12.08 -11.54
N LYS A 103 -3.90 11.58 -10.37
CA LYS A 103 -5.05 10.68 -10.19
C LYS A 103 -6.06 11.20 -9.16
N ARG A 104 -6.25 12.51 -9.11
CA ARG A 104 -7.10 13.18 -8.11
C ARG A 104 -8.56 12.77 -8.19
N SER A 105 -9.10 12.58 -9.40
CA SER A 105 -10.45 12.05 -9.60
C SER A 105 -10.60 10.65 -9.03
N LEU A 106 -9.59 9.78 -9.23
CA LEU A 106 -9.57 8.43 -8.65
C LEU A 106 -9.50 8.51 -7.12
N VAL A 107 -8.64 9.35 -6.58
CA VAL A 107 -8.53 9.59 -5.13
C VAL A 107 -9.85 10.07 -4.55
N GLY A 108 -10.52 11.03 -5.21
CA GLY A 108 -11.84 11.52 -4.79
C GLY A 108 -12.87 10.39 -4.71
N ASN A 109 -12.90 9.48 -5.70
CA ASN A 109 -13.76 8.31 -5.68
C ASN A 109 -13.41 7.37 -4.52
N MET A 110 -12.12 7.08 -4.31
CA MET A 110 -11.67 6.22 -3.22
C MET A 110 -12.01 6.81 -1.85
N LEU A 111 -11.90 8.12 -1.67
CA LEU A 111 -12.33 8.80 -0.44
C LEU A 111 -13.83 8.63 -0.20
N GLY A 112 -14.66 8.78 -1.24
CA GLY A 112 -16.10 8.54 -1.14
C GLY A 112 -16.43 7.07 -0.78
N MET A 113 -15.81 6.12 -1.48
CA MET A 113 -15.97 4.69 -1.20
C MET A 113 -15.45 4.30 0.18
N GLY A 114 -14.40 4.98 0.64
CA GLY A 114 -13.82 4.77 1.96
C GLY A 114 -14.81 5.00 3.10
N LEU A 115 -15.76 5.93 2.96
CA LEU A 115 -16.80 6.17 3.97
C LEU A 115 -17.61 4.90 4.26
N TYR A 116 -17.76 4.03 3.28
CA TYR A 116 -18.49 2.77 3.44
C TYR A 116 -17.59 1.60 3.84
N TYR A 117 -16.43 1.45 3.18
CA TYR A 117 -15.61 0.25 3.36
C TYR A 117 -14.64 0.33 4.54
N MET A 118 -14.11 1.51 4.89
CA MET A 118 -13.11 1.64 5.95
C MET A 118 -13.59 1.10 7.31
N PRO A 119 -14.86 1.32 7.75
CA PRO A 119 -15.34 0.72 8.98
C PRO A 119 -15.33 -0.82 8.98
N ILE A 120 -15.61 -1.46 7.83
CA ILE A 120 -15.59 -2.92 7.68
C ILE A 120 -14.15 -3.44 7.82
N PHE A 121 -13.19 -2.74 7.20
CA PHE A 121 -11.78 -3.10 7.27
C PHE A 121 -11.22 -2.91 8.68
N GLU A 122 -11.57 -1.78 9.32
CA GLU A 122 -11.16 -1.48 10.70
C GLU A 122 -11.66 -2.53 11.68
N GLU A 123 -12.93 -2.94 11.58
CA GLU A 123 -13.50 -4.00 12.42
C GLU A 123 -12.74 -5.33 12.25
N ALA A 124 -12.42 -5.70 11.02
CA ALA A 124 -11.69 -6.92 10.74
C ALA A 124 -10.25 -6.85 11.28
N LEU A 125 -9.54 -5.73 11.06
CA LEU A 125 -8.17 -5.53 11.55
C LEU A 125 -8.11 -5.51 13.08
N ASP A 126 -9.03 -4.79 13.74
CA ASP A 126 -9.10 -4.69 15.19
C ASP A 126 -9.34 -6.07 15.84
N ARG A 127 -10.22 -6.89 15.26
CA ARG A 127 -10.49 -8.27 15.71
C ARG A 127 -9.21 -9.12 15.82
N TYR A 128 -8.24 -8.89 14.95
CA TYR A 128 -6.97 -9.60 14.94
C TYR A 128 -5.84 -8.85 15.65
N GLY A 129 -6.11 -7.65 16.19
CA GLY A 129 -5.13 -6.79 16.85
C GLY A 129 -4.05 -6.26 15.91
N LEU A 130 -4.44 -5.87 14.69
CA LEU A 130 -3.54 -5.40 13.64
C LEU A 130 -3.56 -3.87 13.52
N PRO A 131 -2.47 -3.26 13.01
CA PRO A 131 -2.44 -1.84 12.69
C PRO A 131 -3.58 -1.43 11.76
N LEU A 132 -4.31 -0.36 12.11
CA LEU A 132 -5.46 0.09 11.33
C LEU A 132 -5.05 0.72 10.00
N GLU A 133 -3.80 1.11 9.84
CA GLU A 133 -3.24 1.60 8.57
C GLU A 133 -3.38 0.57 7.44
N LEU A 134 -3.39 -0.72 7.77
CA LEU A 134 -3.57 -1.80 6.78
C LEU A 134 -4.90 -1.72 6.03
N LYS A 135 -5.88 -0.95 6.53
CA LYS A 135 -7.14 -0.65 5.81
C LYS A 135 -6.94 0.02 4.46
N TYR A 136 -5.78 0.63 4.23
CA TYR A 136 -5.45 1.27 2.95
C TYR A 136 -4.94 0.28 1.89
N LEU A 137 -4.68 -0.99 2.21
CA LEU A 137 -4.29 -1.99 1.19
C LEU A 137 -5.34 -2.16 0.07
N PRO A 138 -6.66 -2.23 0.34
CA PRO A 138 -7.66 -2.28 -0.72
C PRO A 138 -7.69 -1.07 -1.67
N VAL A 139 -7.17 0.07 -1.21
CA VAL A 139 -6.97 1.26 -2.09
C VAL A 139 -5.98 0.91 -3.20
N ILE A 140 -4.86 0.26 -2.85
CA ILE A 140 -3.81 -0.13 -3.78
C ILE A 140 -4.23 -1.33 -4.61
N GLU A 141 -4.92 -2.28 -4.01
CA GLU A 141 -5.32 -3.54 -4.65
C GLU A 141 -6.40 -3.36 -5.71
N SER A 142 -7.44 -2.59 -5.41
CA SER A 142 -8.65 -2.52 -6.23
C SER A 142 -9.20 -1.13 -6.46
N ALA A 143 -8.55 -0.08 -5.93
CA ALA A 143 -9.15 1.25 -5.81
C ALA A 143 -10.53 1.22 -5.12
N LEU A 144 -10.68 0.32 -4.11
CA LEU A 144 -11.91 0.05 -3.38
C LEU A 144 -13.06 -0.52 -4.25
N ASN A 145 -12.76 -1.15 -5.39
CA ASN A 145 -13.75 -1.78 -6.25
C ASN A 145 -14.00 -3.25 -5.84
N PRO A 146 -15.19 -3.61 -5.28
CA PRO A 146 -15.47 -4.97 -4.82
C PRO A 146 -15.61 -5.98 -5.96
N THR A 147 -15.79 -5.51 -7.19
CA THR A 147 -15.94 -6.36 -8.38
C THR A 147 -14.68 -6.43 -9.22
N ALA A 148 -13.58 -5.80 -8.78
CA ALA A 148 -12.33 -5.80 -9.52
C ALA A 148 -11.81 -7.22 -9.76
N VAL A 149 -11.31 -7.45 -10.98
CA VAL A 149 -10.59 -8.66 -11.36
C VAL A 149 -9.34 -8.23 -12.12
N SER A 150 -8.17 -8.60 -11.60
CA SER A 150 -6.89 -8.31 -12.24
C SER A 150 -6.66 -9.22 -13.46
N ARG A 151 -5.66 -8.87 -14.28
CA ARG A 151 -5.23 -9.71 -15.41
C ARG A 151 -4.80 -11.12 -14.97
N ALA A 152 -4.28 -11.25 -13.76
CA ALA A 152 -3.88 -12.53 -13.17
C ALA A 152 -5.04 -13.30 -12.52
N GLY A 153 -6.26 -12.73 -12.44
CA GLY A 153 -7.44 -13.34 -11.84
C GLY A 153 -7.57 -13.12 -10.32
N ALA A 154 -6.77 -12.22 -9.74
CA ALA A 154 -7.03 -11.73 -8.39
C ALA A 154 -8.35 -10.98 -8.35
N THR A 155 -9.16 -11.16 -7.29
CA THR A 155 -10.55 -10.71 -7.29
C THR A 155 -10.93 -10.01 -5.98
N GLY A 156 -11.79 -8.97 -6.10
CA GLY A 156 -12.43 -8.29 -4.99
C GLY A 156 -11.60 -7.15 -4.40
N LEU A 157 -12.06 -6.59 -3.27
CA LEU A 157 -11.42 -5.47 -2.58
C LEU A 157 -9.96 -5.75 -2.23
N TRP A 158 -9.67 -6.94 -1.74
CA TRP A 158 -8.38 -7.40 -1.26
C TRP A 158 -7.56 -8.18 -2.29
N GLN A 159 -8.05 -8.29 -3.52
CA GLN A 159 -7.41 -8.93 -4.68
C GLN A 159 -6.83 -10.33 -4.38
N PHE A 160 -7.65 -11.19 -3.77
CA PHE A 160 -7.22 -12.55 -3.51
C PHE A 160 -7.10 -13.38 -4.79
N MET A 161 -5.95 -14.02 -4.96
CA MET A 161 -5.81 -15.11 -5.92
C MET A 161 -6.61 -16.34 -5.46
N LEU A 162 -7.18 -17.09 -6.41
CA LEU A 162 -8.00 -18.27 -6.10
C LEU A 162 -7.32 -19.26 -5.13
N PRO A 163 -6.05 -19.66 -5.33
CA PRO A 163 -5.39 -20.59 -4.40
C PRO A 163 -5.25 -20.02 -2.98
N THR A 164 -4.99 -18.73 -2.85
CA THR A 164 -4.87 -18.07 -1.54
C THR A 164 -6.24 -18.01 -0.85
N ALA A 165 -7.28 -17.63 -1.59
CA ALA A 165 -8.65 -17.55 -1.07
C ALA A 165 -9.14 -18.90 -0.54
N THR A 166 -9.01 -19.95 -1.34
CA THR A 166 -9.40 -21.31 -0.94
C THR A 166 -8.54 -21.87 0.20
N GLY A 167 -7.24 -21.55 0.22
CA GLY A 167 -6.33 -21.89 1.32
C GLY A 167 -6.69 -21.22 2.64
N LEU A 168 -7.35 -20.04 2.59
CA LEU A 168 -7.88 -19.32 3.75
C LEU A 168 -9.33 -19.73 4.09
N GLY A 169 -9.90 -20.70 3.37
CA GLY A 169 -11.25 -21.23 3.62
C GLY A 169 -12.37 -20.38 3.05
N MET A 170 -12.10 -19.49 2.06
CA MET A 170 -13.16 -18.81 1.31
C MET A 170 -13.83 -19.76 0.33
N GLU A 171 -15.16 -19.67 0.23
CA GLU A 171 -15.93 -20.36 -0.77
C GLU A 171 -15.84 -19.64 -2.12
N VAL A 172 -15.36 -20.37 -3.14
CA VAL A 172 -15.30 -19.87 -4.52
C VAL A 172 -15.75 -20.96 -5.46
N ASN A 173 -16.93 -20.79 -6.03
CA ASN A 173 -17.53 -21.72 -6.97
C ASN A 173 -18.31 -20.97 -8.07
N SER A 174 -19.10 -21.66 -8.88
CA SER A 174 -19.88 -21.06 -9.97
C SER A 174 -21.04 -20.14 -9.50
N LEU A 175 -21.46 -20.22 -8.25
CA LEU A 175 -22.58 -19.48 -7.68
C LEU A 175 -22.14 -18.42 -6.67
N VAL A 176 -21.05 -18.69 -5.95
CA VAL A 176 -20.55 -17.84 -4.86
C VAL A 176 -19.06 -17.55 -5.08
N ASP A 177 -18.67 -16.31 -4.87
CA ASP A 177 -17.26 -15.88 -4.81
C ASP A 177 -17.07 -14.94 -3.62
N GLU A 178 -16.70 -15.51 -2.46
CA GLU A 178 -16.52 -14.78 -1.20
C GLU A 178 -15.35 -13.78 -1.24
N ARG A 179 -14.49 -13.81 -2.27
CA ARG A 179 -13.47 -12.78 -2.47
C ARG A 179 -14.11 -11.40 -2.74
N ARG A 180 -15.38 -11.39 -3.21
CA ARG A 180 -16.16 -10.18 -3.49
C ARG A 180 -17.00 -9.72 -2.31
N ASP A 181 -17.15 -10.55 -1.28
CA ASP A 181 -17.83 -10.19 -0.04
C ASP A 181 -16.92 -9.30 0.81
N PRO A 182 -17.31 -8.04 1.13
CA PRO A 182 -16.47 -7.13 1.88
C PRO A 182 -16.14 -7.62 3.30
N TYR A 183 -17.06 -8.30 3.96
CA TYR A 183 -16.88 -8.76 5.33
C TYR A 183 -16.01 -10.02 5.38
N VAL A 184 -16.34 -11.02 4.58
CA VAL A 184 -15.59 -12.28 4.54
C VAL A 184 -14.17 -12.03 4.06
N SER A 185 -14.00 -11.29 2.95
CA SER A 185 -12.67 -11.04 2.41
C SER A 185 -11.80 -10.20 3.34
N SER A 186 -12.40 -9.24 4.09
CA SER A 186 -11.64 -8.45 5.07
C SER A 186 -11.19 -9.28 6.27
N ASP A 187 -12.04 -10.17 6.79
CA ASP A 187 -11.67 -11.10 7.85
C ASP A 187 -10.50 -12.01 7.42
N ARG A 188 -10.58 -12.56 6.21
CA ARG A 188 -9.51 -13.42 5.68
C ARG A 188 -8.22 -12.63 5.36
N ALA A 189 -8.33 -11.38 4.91
CA ALA A 189 -7.18 -10.51 4.71
C ALA A 189 -6.46 -10.20 6.03
N ALA A 190 -7.21 -9.85 7.07
CA ALA A 190 -6.64 -9.62 8.40
C ALA A 190 -5.96 -10.89 8.95
N GLN A 191 -6.59 -12.05 8.81
CA GLN A 191 -5.99 -13.34 9.19
C GLN A 191 -4.68 -13.60 8.43
N TYR A 192 -4.66 -13.36 7.12
CA TYR A 192 -3.49 -13.59 6.28
C TYR A 192 -2.36 -12.62 6.61
N LEU A 193 -2.66 -11.32 6.77
CA LEU A 193 -1.70 -10.30 7.19
C LEU A 193 -1.07 -10.63 8.55
N LYS A 194 -1.86 -11.14 9.51
CA LYS A 194 -1.34 -11.63 10.80
C LYS A 194 -0.35 -12.78 10.62
N GLN A 195 -0.64 -13.73 9.73
CA GLN A 195 0.27 -14.84 9.42
C GLN A 195 1.59 -14.32 8.81
N LEU A 196 1.49 -13.40 7.84
CA LEU A 196 2.66 -12.81 7.18
C LEU A 196 3.53 -12.01 8.16
N TYR A 197 2.91 -11.22 9.03
CA TYR A 197 3.64 -10.53 10.08
C TYR A 197 4.33 -11.51 11.05
N GLY A 198 3.67 -12.60 11.40
CA GLY A 198 4.27 -13.66 12.22
C GLY A 198 5.52 -14.29 11.58
N MET A 199 5.63 -14.28 10.25
CA MET A 199 6.81 -14.80 9.53
C MET A 199 7.99 -13.84 9.54
N TYR A 200 7.74 -12.54 9.46
CA TYR A 200 8.78 -11.53 9.22
C TYR A 200 9.06 -10.64 10.43
N GLY A 201 8.09 -10.41 11.30
CA GLY A 201 8.19 -9.45 12.40
C GLY A 201 8.34 -7.99 11.94
N ASP A 202 8.04 -7.73 10.65
CA ASP A 202 8.17 -6.46 9.97
C ASP A 202 6.98 -6.23 9.05
N TRP A 203 6.33 -5.06 9.16
CA TRP A 203 5.12 -4.79 8.39
C TRP A 203 5.39 -4.52 6.93
N SER A 204 6.48 -3.84 6.59
CA SER A 204 6.84 -3.58 5.19
C SER A 204 7.13 -4.88 4.43
N LEU A 205 7.80 -5.83 5.09
CA LEU A 205 8.00 -7.18 4.55
C LEU A 205 6.70 -7.99 4.46
N ALA A 206 5.82 -7.87 5.46
CA ALA A 206 4.51 -8.52 5.44
C ALA A 206 3.62 -7.98 4.31
N ILE A 207 3.61 -6.67 4.10
CA ILE A 207 2.89 -6.00 3.01
C ILE A 207 3.49 -6.42 1.64
N ALA A 208 4.81 -6.47 1.52
CA ALA A 208 5.46 -6.98 0.31
C ALA A 208 5.09 -8.45 0.03
N ALA A 209 5.05 -9.29 1.10
CA ALA A 209 4.68 -10.68 0.99
C ALA A 209 3.19 -10.88 0.67
N TYR A 210 2.32 -9.97 1.10
CA TYR A 210 0.91 -9.96 0.70
C TYR A 210 0.79 -9.84 -0.82
N ASN A 211 1.53 -8.91 -1.43
CA ASN A 211 1.51 -8.67 -2.88
C ASN A 211 2.16 -9.81 -3.68
N CYS A 212 3.40 -10.18 -3.38
CA CYS A 212 4.14 -11.14 -4.23
C CYS A 212 4.24 -12.56 -3.68
N GLY A 213 3.67 -12.80 -2.52
CA GLY A 213 3.80 -14.06 -1.78
C GLY A 213 5.10 -14.20 -0.99
N PRO A 214 5.08 -14.95 0.14
CA PRO A 214 6.23 -15.11 1.02
C PRO A 214 7.43 -15.76 0.34
N GLY A 215 7.21 -16.60 -0.67
CA GLY A 215 8.28 -17.25 -1.43
C GLY A 215 9.19 -16.25 -2.16
N ASN A 216 8.63 -15.18 -2.74
CA ASN A 216 9.40 -14.14 -3.43
C ASN A 216 10.15 -13.24 -2.44
N VAL A 217 9.54 -12.88 -1.31
CA VAL A 217 10.22 -12.14 -0.24
C VAL A 217 11.40 -12.95 0.31
N ASN A 218 11.21 -14.23 0.61
CA ASN A 218 12.28 -15.12 1.08
C ASN A 218 13.41 -15.28 0.05
N LYS A 219 13.09 -15.27 -1.24
CA LYS A 219 14.09 -15.27 -2.32
C LYS A 219 14.88 -13.96 -2.36
N ALA A 220 14.20 -12.82 -2.18
CA ALA A 220 14.84 -11.51 -2.12
C ALA A 220 15.76 -11.39 -0.89
N LEU A 221 15.31 -11.82 0.30
CA LEU A 221 16.12 -11.88 1.52
C LEU A 221 17.41 -12.69 1.31
N ARG A 222 17.32 -13.89 0.71
CA ARG A 222 18.51 -14.71 0.40
C ARG A 222 19.46 -14.02 -0.57
N ARG A 223 18.92 -13.34 -1.60
CA ARG A 223 19.74 -12.60 -2.58
C ARG A 223 20.44 -11.37 -1.99
N ALA A 224 19.83 -10.74 -0.99
CA ALA A 224 20.40 -9.63 -0.24
C ALA A 224 21.46 -10.08 0.81
N GLY A 225 21.87 -11.34 0.83
CA GLY A 225 22.87 -11.87 1.75
C GLY A 225 22.30 -12.59 2.98
N GLY A 226 20.98 -12.72 3.08
CA GLY A 226 20.31 -13.36 4.22
C GLY A 226 20.33 -12.52 5.50
N GLY A 227 19.93 -13.13 6.62
CA GLY A 227 19.81 -12.44 7.91
C GLY A 227 18.55 -11.59 8.03
N LYS A 228 18.51 -10.76 9.09
CA LYS A 228 17.44 -9.78 9.29
C LYS A 228 17.71 -8.57 8.39
N LYS A 229 16.79 -8.32 7.49
CA LYS A 229 16.83 -7.24 6.50
C LYS A 229 15.50 -6.53 6.49
N ASP A 230 15.50 -5.22 6.24
CA ASP A 230 14.29 -4.45 6.00
C ASP A 230 13.81 -4.52 4.53
N PHE A 231 12.67 -3.92 4.25
CA PHE A 231 12.11 -3.87 2.90
C PHE A 231 13.04 -3.15 1.91
N TRP A 232 13.69 -2.05 2.32
CA TRP A 232 14.49 -1.23 1.44
C TRP A 232 15.82 -1.90 1.07
N GLU A 233 16.39 -2.68 1.99
CA GLU A 233 17.59 -3.50 1.73
C GLU A 233 17.32 -4.60 0.70
N ILE A 234 16.11 -5.17 0.68
CA ILE A 234 15.73 -6.22 -0.29
C ILE A 234 15.04 -5.67 -1.53
N TYR A 235 14.72 -4.38 -1.56
CA TYR A 235 14.01 -3.70 -2.64
C TYR A 235 14.56 -4.04 -4.05
N PRO A 236 15.89 -4.01 -4.33
CA PRO A 236 16.42 -4.31 -5.65
C PRO A 236 16.18 -5.76 -6.11
N PHE A 237 15.95 -6.67 -5.17
CA PHE A 237 15.78 -8.11 -5.42
C PHE A 237 14.31 -8.54 -5.49
N LEU A 238 13.39 -7.66 -5.14
CA LEU A 238 11.94 -7.91 -5.23
C LEU A 238 11.45 -7.89 -6.68
N PRO A 239 10.32 -8.57 -6.97
CA PRO A 239 9.62 -8.40 -8.24
C PRO A 239 9.32 -6.92 -8.50
N THR A 240 9.39 -6.50 -9.75
CA THR A 240 9.28 -5.09 -10.12
C THR A 240 7.97 -4.45 -9.67
N GLU A 241 6.86 -5.18 -9.75
CA GLU A 241 5.54 -4.75 -9.27
C GLU A 241 5.56 -4.50 -7.75
N THR A 242 6.16 -5.41 -6.98
CA THR A 242 6.23 -5.34 -5.52
C THR A 242 7.06 -4.15 -5.02
N ARG A 243 8.06 -3.72 -5.81
CA ARG A 243 8.86 -2.52 -5.48
C ARG A 243 8.00 -1.26 -5.41
N GLY A 244 6.96 -1.15 -6.23
CA GLY A 244 6.01 -0.02 -6.18
C GLY A 244 4.93 -0.16 -5.11
N TYR A 245 4.69 -1.37 -4.61
CA TYR A 245 3.54 -1.67 -3.76
C TYR A 245 3.64 -1.05 -2.35
N VAL A 246 4.74 -1.28 -1.64
CA VAL A 246 4.96 -0.69 -0.30
C VAL A 246 5.09 0.84 -0.37
N PRO A 247 5.84 1.44 -1.31
CA PRO A 247 5.82 2.90 -1.50
C PRO A 247 4.45 3.48 -1.80
N ALA A 248 3.60 2.77 -2.56
CA ALA A 248 2.22 3.19 -2.81
C ALA A 248 1.36 3.15 -1.54
N PHE A 249 1.61 2.20 -0.65
CA PHE A 249 0.96 2.13 0.66
C PHE A 249 1.37 3.28 1.58
N ILE A 250 2.64 3.68 1.58
CA ILE A 250 3.16 4.78 2.39
C ILE A 250 2.60 6.13 1.91
N ALA A 251 2.42 6.30 0.61
CA ALA A 251 1.95 7.55 -0.03
C ALA A 251 0.47 7.84 0.22
#